data_bc7b307ab48ee22d4d96722b97b4e42f
#
_entry.id   bc7b307ab48ee22d4d96722b97b4e42f
#
_cell.length_a   1.000
_cell.length_b   1.000
_cell.length_c   1.000
_cell.angle_alpha   90.00
_cell.angle_beta   90.00
_cell.angle_gamma   90.00
#
_symmetry.space_group_name_H-M   'P 1'
#
loop_
_entity.id
_entity.type
_entity.pdbx_description
1 polymer ?
#
loop_
_entity_poly.entity_id
_entity_poly.type
_entity_poly.pdbx_seq_one_letter_code
_entity_poly.pdbx_strand_id
1 'polypeptide(L)'
;MACSEKSILLIEDEQNILEALSFILRRAGWTVYTHSNGNDANEVINKLKPAVVVLDIMLPGKSGFDVLRDLRSSEVNKKIPVMILTARGQEKDRDAAKILGADLFMTKPFVNSEVLNALEGLFDNE
;
A
#
# COMPACT_ATOMS: atom_id res chain seq x y z
N MET A 1 -7.39 19.98 5.22
CA MET A 1 -7.75 19.31 5.24
C MET A 1 -7.88 18.48 4.66
N ALA A 2 -7.58 18.65 4.79
CA ALA A 2 -7.15 17.58 4.27
C ALA A 2 -8.16 16.66 3.90
N CYS A 3 -7.79 15.72 3.25
CA CYS A 3 -8.70 14.70 2.92
C CYS A 3 -9.11 14.00 4.18
N SER A 4 -10.35 14.12 4.53
CA SER A 4 -10.87 13.46 5.71
C SER A 4 -11.34 12.05 5.39
N GLU A 5 -11.33 11.67 4.13
CA GLU A 5 -11.84 10.37 3.74
C GLU A 5 -10.84 9.27 4.02
N LYS A 6 -11.31 8.23 4.69
CA LYS A 6 -10.49 7.11 5.09
C LYS A 6 -10.48 6.09 3.95
N SER A 7 -9.68 6.37 2.92
CA SER A 7 -9.62 5.54 1.72
C SER A 7 -8.28 4.86 1.60
N ILE A 8 -8.27 3.65 1.03
CA ILE A 8 -7.06 2.86 0.89
C ILE A 8 -7.10 2.11 -0.43
N LEU A 9 -5.94 2.01 -1.07
CA LEU A 9 -5.76 1.21 -2.27
C LEU A 9 -4.84 0.05 -1.93
N LEU A 10 -5.33 -1.17 -2.15
CA LEU A 10 -4.56 -2.39 -1.94
C LEU A 10 -4.06 -2.86 -3.30
N ILE A 11 -2.75 -2.86 -3.50
CA ILE A 11 -2.13 -3.31 -4.76
C ILE A 11 -1.46 -4.64 -4.48
N GLU A 12 -2.13 -5.73 -4.87
CA GLU A 12 -1.79 -7.09 -4.49
C GLU A 12 -2.44 -8.03 -5.50
N ASP A 13 -1.72 -9.06 -5.95
CA ASP A 13 -2.29 -9.99 -6.93
C ASP A 13 -2.86 -11.27 -6.30
N GLU A 14 -2.63 -11.50 -5.01
CA GLU A 14 -3.20 -12.66 -4.35
C GLU A 14 -4.62 -12.35 -3.90
N GLN A 15 -5.59 -13.00 -4.54
CA GLN A 15 -7.00 -12.71 -4.31
C GLN A 15 -7.42 -12.96 -2.87
N ASN A 16 -6.89 -14.04 -2.25
CA ASN A 16 -7.23 -14.34 -0.86
C ASN A 16 -6.84 -13.21 0.09
N ILE A 17 -5.69 -12.60 -0.16
CA ILE A 17 -5.23 -11.50 0.68
C ILE A 17 -6.09 -10.27 0.46
N LEU A 18 -6.41 -9.96 -0.79
CA LEU A 18 -7.27 -8.83 -1.11
C LEU A 18 -8.62 -8.96 -0.41
N GLU A 19 -9.21 -10.15 -0.45
CA GLU A 19 -10.52 -10.37 0.17
C GLU A 19 -10.47 -10.24 1.67
N ALA A 20 -9.45 -10.84 2.30
CA ALA A 20 -9.32 -10.80 3.76
C ALA A 20 -9.10 -9.38 4.25
N LEU A 21 -8.18 -8.66 3.65
CA LEU A 21 -7.89 -7.30 4.07
C LEU A 21 -9.04 -6.36 3.77
N SER A 22 -9.69 -6.52 2.61
CA SER A 22 -10.83 -5.68 2.27
C SER A 22 -11.95 -5.84 3.30
N PHE A 23 -12.19 -7.06 3.73
CA PHE A 23 -13.25 -7.32 4.71
C PHE A 23 -12.98 -6.59 6.03
N ILE A 24 -11.79 -6.77 6.59
CA ILE A 24 -11.48 -6.16 7.89
C ILE A 24 -11.39 -4.63 7.80
N LEU A 25 -10.88 -4.12 6.70
CA LEU A 25 -10.75 -2.67 6.53
C LEU A 25 -12.11 -2.01 6.36
N ARG A 26 -13.00 -2.63 5.56
CA ARG A 26 -14.35 -2.07 5.40
C ARG A 26 -15.10 -2.05 6.72
N ARG A 27 -14.96 -3.10 7.52
CA ARG A 27 -15.59 -3.14 8.84
C ARG A 27 -15.05 -2.05 9.77
N ALA A 28 -13.83 -1.63 9.55
CA ALA A 28 -13.21 -0.57 10.34
C ALA A 28 -13.48 0.82 9.77
N GLY A 29 -14.31 0.94 8.75
CA GLY A 29 -14.72 2.24 8.22
C GLY A 29 -13.94 2.72 7.02
N TRP A 30 -13.06 1.89 6.45
CA TRP A 30 -12.29 2.29 5.28
C TRP A 30 -13.09 2.12 4.00
N THR A 31 -12.87 3.03 3.05
CA THR A 31 -13.28 2.83 1.67
C THR A 31 -12.13 2.13 0.97
N VAL A 32 -12.36 0.90 0.50
CA VAL A 32 -11.29 0.04 0.00
C VAL A 32 -11.37 -0.09 -1.51
N TYR A 33 -10.25 0.18 -2.17
CA TYR A 33 -10.07 -0.08 -3.60
C TYR A 33 -8.98 -1.13 -3.75
N THR A 34 -9.05 -1.94 -4.80
CA THR A 34 -8.08 -3.00 -5.04
C THR A 34 -7.54 -2.92 -6.46
N HIS A 35 -6.31 -3.39 -6.63
CA HIS A 35 -5.66 -3.43 -7.93
C HIS A 35 -4.66 -4.57 -7.91
N SER A 36 -4.45 -5.25 -9.04
CA SER A 36 -3.74 -6.52 -9.02
C SER A 36 -2.46 -6.58 -9.83
N ASN A 37 -2.04 -5.49 -10.46
CA ASN A 37 -0.76 -5.49 -11.17
C ASN A 37 -0.07 -4.15 -11.08
N GLY A 38 1.22 -4.11 -11.43
CA GLY A 38 2.02 -2.91 -11.29
C GLY A 38 2.05 -2.01 -12.52
N ASN A 39 1.64 -2.50 -13.69
CA ASN A 39 1.85 -1.75 -14.93
C ASN A 39 1.15 -0.39 -14.92
N ASP A 40 -0.08 -0.35 -14.45
CA ASP A 40 -0.84 0.90 -14.41
C ASP A 40 -1.16 1.32 -12.98
N ALA A 41 -0.41 0.81 -12.01
CA ALA A 41 -0.68 1.12 -10.60
C ALA A 41 -0.58 2.61 -10.31
N ASN A 42 0.41 3.28 -10.88
CA ASN A 42 0.59 4.71 -10.62
C ASN A 42 -0.55 5.53 -11.21
N GLU A 43 -1.08 5.10 -12.36
CA GLU A 43 -2.25 5.75 -12.94
C GLU A 43 -3.48 5.60 -12.05
N VAL A 44 -3.65 4.40 -11.48
CA VAL A 44 -4.77 4.14 -10.57
C VAL A 44 -4.63 4.99 -9.31
N ILE A 45 -3.42 5.07 -8.75
CA ILE A 45 -3.18 5.91 -7.58
C ILE A 45 -3.53 7.36 -7.89
N ASN A 46 -3.09 7.85 -9.04
CA ASN A 46 -3.36 9.23 -9.42
C ASN A 46 -4.85 9.49 -9.59
N LYS A 47 -5.58 8.53 -10.10
CA LYS A 47 -7.01 8.67 -10.33
C LYS A 47 -7.80 8.63 -9.02
N LEU A 48 -7.44 7.70 -8.13
CA LEU A 48 -8.20 7.47 -6.90
C LEU A 48 -7.79 8.39 -5.75
N LYS A 49 -6.54 8.84 -5.73
CA LYS A 49 -6.01 9.66 -4.64
C LYS A 49 -6.31 9.05 -3.26
N PRO A 50 -5.89 7.80 -3.01
CA PRO A 50 -6.20 7.19 -1.72
C PRO A 50 -5.41 7.84 -0.60
N ALA A 51 -5.93 7.74 0.61
CA ALA A 51 -5.22 8.26 1.78
C ALA A 51 -4.00 7.41 2.13
N VAL A 52 -4.04 6.11 1.82
CA VAL A 52 -2.95 5.16 2.10
C VAL A 52 -2.89 4.14 0.99
N VAL A 53 -1.68 3.67 0.66
CA VAL A 53 -1.47 2.59 -0.31
C VAL A 53 -0.78 1.42 0.38
N VAL A 54 -1.30 0.20 0.17
CA VAL A 54 -0.61 -1.04 0.52
C VAL A 54 -0.11 -1.65 -0.78
N LEU A 55 1.15 -2.04 -0.81
CA LEU A 55 1.82 -2.38 -2.06
C LEU A 55 2.69 -3.62 -1.86
N ASP A 56 2.47 -4.65 -2.68
CA ASP A 56 3.34 -5.82 -2.71
C ASP A 56 4.51 -5.55 -3.65
N ILE A 57 5.70 -6.04 -3.30
CA ILE A 57 6.87 -5.93 -4.17
C ILE A 57 6.71 -6.83 -5.39
N MET A 58 6.17 -8.03 -5.18
CA MET A 58 6.12 -9.07 -6.20
C MET A 58 4.82 -9.03 -6.98
N LEU A 59 4.67 -7.99 -7.78
CA LEU A 59 3.49 -7.81 -8.62
C LEU A 59 3.79 -8.27 -10.05
N PRO A 60 2.78 -8.79 -10.76
CA PRO A 60 2.95 -9.00 -12.20
C PRO A 60 3.13 -7.66 -12.91
N GLY A 61 3.91 -7.69 -13.96
CA GLY A 61 4.22 -6.50 -14.73
C GLY A 61 5.31 -5.69 -14.06
N LYS A 62 4.97 -4.54 -13.51
CA LYS A 62 5.94 -3.63 -12.90
C LYS A 62 6.08 -3.96 -11.42
N SER A 63 7.31 -4.08 -10.92
CA SER A 63 7.52 -4.44 -9.52
C SER A 63 7.03 -3.35 -8.59
N GLY A 64 6.72 -3.74 -7.34
CA GLY A 64 6.30 -2.78 -6.33
C GLY A 64 7.37 -1.73 -6.04
N PHE A 65 8.65 -2.09 -6.13
CA PHE A 65 9.73 -1.11 -5.95
C PHE A 65 9.64 -0.02 -7.01
N ASP A 66 9.39 -0.39 -8.26
CA ASP A 66 9.28 0.58 -9.34
C ASP A 66 8.04 1.46 -9.18
N VAL A 67 6.94 0.86 -8.73
CA VAL A 67 5.71 1.62 -8.45
C VAL A 67 5.99 2.65 -7.36
N LEU A 68 6.66 2.25 -6.29
CA LEU A 68 6.98 3.15 -5.18
C LEU A 68 7.90 4.28 -5.62
N ARG A 69 8.95 3.95 -6.39
CA ARG A 69 9.87 4.96 -6.89
C ARG A 69 9.13 6.01 -7.71
N ASP A 70 8.27 5.56 -8.62
CA ASP A 70 7.53 6.48 -9.46
C ASP A 70 6.54 7.31 -8.65
N LEU A 71 5.93 6.71 -7.64
CA LEU A 71 5.03 7.44 -6.75
C LEU A 71 5.74 8.57 -6.04
N ARG A 72 6.92 8.29 -5.49
CA ARG A 72 7.69 9.31 -4.77
C ARG A 72 8.24 10.39 -5.69
N SER A 73 8.31 10.11 -6.99
CA SER A 73 8.74 11.11 -7.98
C SER A 73 7.60 11.98 -8.46
N SER A 74 6.37 11.65 -8.11
CA SER A 74 5.19 12.40 -8.55
C SER A 74 5.01 13.64 -7.68
N GLU A 75 4.93 14.80 -8.27
CA GLU A 75 4.72 16.04 -7.52
C GLU A 75 3.40 16.04 -6.77
N VAL A 76 2.39 15.41 -7.34
CA VAL A 76 1.04 15.42 -6.78
C VAL A 76 0.86 14.36 -5.69
N ASN A 77 1.50 13.19 -5.86
CA ASN A 77 1.19 12.02 -5.02
C ASN A 77 2.34 11.60 -4.11
N LYS A 78 3.46 12.31 -4.10
CA LYS A 78 4.69 11.85 -3.43
C LYS A 78 4.57 11.73 -1.92
N LYS A 79 3.54 12.30 -1.32
CA LYS A 79 3.36 12.25 0.13
C LYS A 79 2.36 11.20 0.59
N ILE A 80 1.76 10.45 -0.32
CA ILE A 80 0.80 9.42 0.06
C ILE A 80 1.54 8.35 0.88
N PRO A 81 1.08 8.03 2.09
CA PRO A 81 1.72 6.98 2.89
C PRO A 81 1.63 5.62 2.21
N VAL A 82 2.72 4.87 2.25
CA VAL A 82 2.79 3.55 1.63
C VAL A 82 3.30 2.53 2.64
N MET A 83 2.57 1.41 2.76
CA MET A 83 3.05 0.24 3.47
C MET A 83 3.33 -0.86 2.46
N ILE A 84 4.56 -1.37 2.50
CA ILE A 84 4.92 -2.56 1.72
C ILE A 84 4.46 -3.79 2.48
N LEU A 85 3.76 -4.70 1.79
CA LEU A 85 3.29 -5.95 2.39
C LEU A 85 3.64 -7.07 1.42
N THR A 86 4.62 -7.90 1.77
CA THR A 86 5.20 -8.83 0.81
C THR A 86 5.69 -10.11 1.48
N ALA A 87 5.73 -11.21 0.71
CA ALA A 87 6.37 -12.45 1.15
C ALA A 87 7.89 -12.33 1.13
N ARG A 88 8.40 -11.31 0.46
CA ARG A 88 9.83 -11.11 0.25
C ARG A 88 10.39 -10.17 1.33
N GLY A 89 10.79 -10.77 2.46
CA GLY A 89 11.10 -10.00 3.65
C GLY A 89 12.56 -10.02 4.09
N GLN A 90 13.51 -10.17 3.17
CA GLN A 90 14.91 -10.11 3.53
C GLN A 90 15.32 -8.70 3.91
N GLU A 91 16.40 -8.59 4.67
CA GLU A 91 16.87 -7.29 5.13
C GLU A 91 17.15 -6.34 3.98
N LYS A 92 17.72 -6.85 2.89
CA LYS A 92 18.01 -6.02 1.73
C LYS A 92 16.74 -5.46 1.11
N ASP A 93 15.64 -6.20 1.18
CA ASP A 93 14.35 -5.73 0.66
C ASP A 93 13.78 -4.62 1.52
N ARG A 94 13.90 -4.77 2.84
CA ARG A 94 13.47 -3.72 3.77
C ARG A 94 14.27 -2.44 3.58
N ASP A 95 15.59 -2.58 3.40
CA ASP A 95 16.45 -1.42 3.20
C ASP A 95 16.13 -0.73 1.89
N ALA A 96 15.91 -1.50 0.82
CA ALA A 96 15.56 -0.93 -0.47
C ALA A 96 14.23 -0.17 -0.39
N ALA A 97 13.23 -0.76 0.27
CA ALA A 97 11.94 -0.11 0.42
C ALA A 97 12.06 1.21 1.18
N LYS A 98 12.84 1.20 2.26
CA LYS A 98 13.04 2.39 3.07
C LYS A 98 13.72 3.49 2.27
N ILE A 99 14.76 3.15 1.52
CA ILE A 99 15.46 4.11 0.68
C ILE A 99 14.51 4.72 -0.35
N LEU A 100 13.62 3.91 -0.91
CA LEU A 100 12.66 4.38 -1.90
C LEU A 100 11.50 5.16 -1.29
N GLY A 101 11.40 5.20 0.04
CA GLY A 101 10.41 6.04 0.68
C GLY A 101 9.16 5.34 1.21
N ALA A 102 9.24 4.02 1.45
CA ALA A 102 8.14 3.33 2.11
C ALA A 102 8.05 3.78 3.56
N ASP A 103 6.83 3.97 4.04
CA ASP A 103 6.61 4.38 5.44
C ASP A 103 6.64 3.19 6.38
N LEU A 104 6.15 2.04 5.93
CA LEU A 104 6.17 0.81 6.72
C LEU A 104 6.48 -0.37 5.82
N PHE A 105 7.01 -1.43 6.42
CA PHE A 105 7.32 -2.68 5.73
C PHE A 105 6.86 -3.83 6.59
N MET A 106 6.00 -4.69 6.04
CA MET A 106 5.48 -5.84 6.76
C MET A 106 5.56 -7.07 5.88
N THR A 107 5.89 -8.21 6.48
CA THR A 107 6.04 -9.45 5.72
C THR A 107 4.83 -10.36 5.89
N LYS A 108 4.58 -11.17 4.87
CA LYS A 108 3.60 -12.26 4.93
C LYS A 108 4.29 -13.50 5.50
N PRO A 109 3.61 -14.31 6.26
CA PRO A 109 2.23 -14.16 6.71
C PRO A 109 2.09 -13.11 7.80
N PHE A 110 0.93 -12.50 7.90
CA PHE A 110 0.68 -11.42 8.84
C PHE A 110 -0.55 -11.72 9.69
N VAL A 111 -0.66 -10.99 10.80
CA VAL A 111 -1.86 -11.01 11.63
C VAL A 111 -2.72 -9.83 11.20
N ASN A 112 -4.01 -10.10 10.92
CA ASN A 112 -4.91 -9.06 10.40
C ASN A 112 -4.98 -7.83 11.30
N SER A 113 -5.00 -8.03 12.62
CA SER A 113 -5.08 -6.89 13.55
C SER A 113 -3.83 -6.03 13.50
N GLU A 114 -2.67 -6.65 13.25
CA GLU A 114 -1.44 -5.87 13.14
C GLU A 114 -1.43 -5.01 11.89
N VAL A 115 -1.93 -5.56 10.77
CA VAL A 115 -2.03 -4.77 9.54
C VAL A 115 -2.99 -3.60 9.73
N LEU A 116 -4.16 -3.88 10.31
CA LEU A 116 -5.15 -2.83 10.54
C LEU A 116 -4.58 -1.73 11.43
N ASN A 117 -3.94 -2.10 12.54
CA ASN A 117 -3.38 -1.12 13.47
C ASN A 117 -2.30 -0.28 12.78
N ALA A 118 -1.44 -0.90 11.96
CA ALA A 118 -0.39 -0.18 11.25
C ALA A 118 -0.99 0.84 10.29
N LEU A 119 -2.03 0.44 9.56
CA LEU A 119 -2.66 1.31 8.59
C LEU A 119 -3.42 2.46 9.26
N GLU A 120 -4.06 2.19 10.40
CA GLU A 120 -4.71 3.24 11.16
C GLU A 120 -3.68 4.27 11.62
N GLY A 121 -2.50 3.80 12.05
CA GLY A 121 -1.43 4.69 12.45
C GLY A 121 -0.94 5.58 11.31
N LEU A 122 -0.79 5.01 10.12
CA LEU A 122 -0.38 5.80 8.97
C LEU A 122 -1.41 6.88 8.62
N PHE A 123 -2.67 6.51 8.67
CA PHE A 123 -3.75 7.46 8.36
C PHE A 123 -3.80 8.59 9.40
N ASP A 124 -3.69 8.24 10.67
CA ASP A 124 -3.80 9.22 11.75
C ASP A 124 -2.64 10.19 11.79
N ASN A 125 -1.48 9.80 11.26
CA ASN A 125 -0.28 10.65 11.26
C ASN A 125 -0.18 11.57 10.06
N GLU A 126 -1.17 11.59 9.22
CA GLU A 126 -1.19 12.45 8.02
C GLU A 126 -1.31 13.92 8.36
#